data_56aa9b3b8c961e49cc82ded5de92cf5a
#
_entry.id   56aa9b3b8c961e49cc82ded5de92cf5a
#
_cell.length_a   1.000
_cell.length_b   1.000
_cell.length_c   1.000
_cell.angle_alpha   90.00
_cell.angle_beta   90.00
_cell.angle_gamma   90.00
#
_symmetry.space_group_name_H-M   'P 1'
#
loop_
_entity.id
_entity.type
_entity.pdbx_description
1 polymer ?
#
loop_
_entity_poly.entity_id
_entity_poly.type
_entity_poly.pdbx_seq_one_letter_code
_entity_poly.pdbx_strand_id
1 'polypeptide(L)'
;PVIDMGPYYLTALVNLIGPAKQVQGRCTKVFEEREIGIGPKKDQKFKVETPTTYLATIQFENDCIIQITLSFDVVAHQRNHIELYGNKGSIIVPDPNMFGGSAFVSVTAGGNWGEHKTDMMPLGKINIKSQSSRANESPTNANYRGAGLSEMAYAIENNLEHRCNGELSLHVLDIIDSTMRASQTGIPQEIKTTCKKPKPFTLEEIKKIAVLPGSGTQFID
;
A
#
# COMPACT_ATOMS: atom_id res chain seq x y z
N PRO A 1 4.44 -11.96 5.93
CA PRO A 1 4.45 -10.73 5.11
C PRO A 1 3.04 -10.29 4.71
N VAL A 2 2.09 -11.22 4.45
CA VAL A 2 0.74 -10.86 3.97
C VAL A 2 -0.03 -10.05 5.01
N ILE A 3 -0.02 -10.45 6.27
CA ILE A 3 -0.74 -9.74 7.35
C ILE A 3 -0.06 -8.42 7.70
N ASP A 4 1.27 -8.35 7.65
CA ASP A 4 2.04 -7.17 8.04
C ASP A 4 2.08 -6.12 6.91
N MET A 5 2.51 -6.50 5.71
CA MET A 5 2.69 -5.59 4.58
C MET A 5 1.51 -5.56 3.62
N GLY A 6 0.71 -6.63 3.57
CA GLY A 6 -0.46 -6.73 2.70
C GLY A 6 -1.43 -5.56 2.82
N PRO A 7 -1.82 -5.12 4.03
CA PRO A 7 -2.76 -4.01 4.19
C PRO A 7 -2.37 -2.73 3.45
N TYR A 8 -1.08 -2.36 3.41
CA TYR A 8 -0.61 -1.16 2.73
C TYR A 8 -0.82 -1.23 1.22
N TYR A 9 -0.40 -2.33 0.61
CA TYR A 9 -0.43 -2.49 -0.85
C TYR A 9 -1.82 -2.89 -1.35
N LEU A 10 -2.54 -3.75 -0.65
CA LEU A 10 -3.89 -4.16 -1.03
C LEU A 10 -4.89 -3.01 -0.90
N THR A 11 -4.78 -2.18 0.16
CA THR A 11 -5.59 -0.97 0.28
C THR A 11 -5.33 -0.01 -0.88
N ALA A 12 -4.06 0.21 -1.24
CA ALA A 12 -3.70 1.05 -2.39
C ALA A 12 -4.24 0.47 -3.71
N LEU A 13 -4.17 -0.84 -3.91
CA LEU A 13 -4.68 -1.50 -5.12
C LEU A 13 -6.21 -1.44 -5.21
N VAL A 14 -6.92 -1.66 -4.10
CA VAL A 14 -8.39 -1.49 -4.07
C VAL A 14 -8.77 -0.02 -4.36
N ASN A 15 -8.01 0.93 -3.81
CA ASN A 15 -8.22 2.35 -4.10
C ASN A 15 -7.95 2.72 -5.57
N LEU A 16 -6.97 2.10 -6.22
CA LEU A 16 -6.62 2.37 -7.61
C LEU A 16 -7.54 1.64 -8.60
N ILE A 17 -7.86 0.37 -8.33
CA ILE A 17 -8.52 -0.54 -9.29
C ILE A 17 -10.00 -0.72 -8.97
N GLY A 18 -10.34 -0.91 -7.68
CA GLY A 18 -11.68 -1.27 -7.19
C GLY A 18 -11.64 -2.56 -6.38
N PRO A 19 -12.80 -3.16 -6.05
CA PRO A 19 -12.85 -4.37 -5.24
C PRO A 19 -12.37 -5.61 -5.99
N ALA A 20 -11.75 -6.52 -5.24
CA ALA A 20 -11.30 -7.83 -5.71
C ALA A 20 -12.42 -8.87 -5.61
N LYS A 21 -12.41 -9.87 -6.51
CA LYS A 21 -13.42 -10.95 -6.49
C LYS A 21 -12.85 -12.35 -6.27
N GLN A 22 -11.61 -12.60 -6.67
CA GLN A 22 -11.01 -13.92 -6.55
C GLN A 22 -9.50 -13.83 -6.38
N VAL A 23 -8.91 -14.78 -5.66
CA VAL A 23 -7.46 -14.90 -5.50
C VAL A 23 -7.01 -16.36 -5.67
N GLN A 24 -5.84 -16.52 -6.29
CA GLN A 24 -5.11 -17.77 -6.41
C GLN A 24 -3.65 -17.54 -6.00
N GLY A 25 -3.00 -18.50 -5.33
CA GLY A 25 -1.64 -18.28 -4.87
C GLY A 25 -0.88 -19.53 -4.46
N ARG A 26 0.38 -19.30 -4.10
CA ARG A 26 1.29 -20.25 -3.48
C ARG A 26 2.09 -19.56 -2.40
N CYS A 27 2.50 -20.31 -1.39
CA CYS A 27 3.37 -19.82 -0.33
C CYS A 27 4.50 -20.80 -0.02
N THR A 28 5.56 -20.28 0.56
CA THR A 28 6.68 -21.10 1.04
C THR A 28 7.29 -20.48 2.30
N LYS A 29 8.04 -21.29 3.01
CA LYS A 29 8.87 -20.91 4.16
C LYS A 29 10.31 -21.32 3.82
N VAL A 30 11.23 -20.36 3.78
CA VAL A 30 12.62 -20.63 3.39
C VAL A 30 13.47 -21.03 4.59
N PHE A 31 13.29 -20.38 5.73
CA PHE A 31 14.09 -20.59 6.93
C PHE A 31 13.24 -21.18 8.05
N GLU A 32 13.77 -22.21 8.74
CA GLU A 32 13.13 -22.77 9.95
C GLU A 32 13.32 -21.88 11.17
N GLU A 33 14.40 -21.10 11.20
CA GLU A 33 14.79 -20.24 12.31
C GLU A 33 15.30 -18.90 11.77
N ARG A 34 15.02 -17.83 12.47
CA ARG A 34 15.55 -16.49 12.20
C ARG A 34 16.09 -15.84 13.46
N GLU A 35 16.96 -14.85 13.29
CA GLU A 35 17.54 -14.05 14.34
C GLU A 35 16.92 -12.65 14.37
N ILE A 36 16.70 -12.12 15.57
CA ILE A 36 16.17 -10.78 15.79
C ILE A 36 17.32 -9.78 15.57
N GLY A 37 17.20 -8.93 14.56
CA GLY A 37 18.26 -7.98 14.15
C GLY A 37 18.34 -6.71 14.98
N ILE A 38 17.27 -6.34 15.73
CA ILE A 38 17.19 -5.06 16.44
C ILE A 38 16.42 -5.17 17.75
N GLY A 39 16.57 -4.15 18.61
CA GLY A 39 15.81 -4.00 19.84
C GLY A 39 16.35 -4.82 21.02
N PRO A 40 15.59 -4.89 22.15
CA PRO A 40 16.06 -5.53 23.40
C PRO A 40 16.32 -7.03 23.28
N LYS A 41 15.78 -7.69 22.26
CA LYS A 41 15.93 -9.12 21.99
C LYS A 41 16.89 -9.41 20.83
N LYS A 42 17.70 -8.43 20.44
CA LYS A 42 18.69 -8.60 19.37
C LYS A 42 19.55 -9.85 19.61
N ASP A 43 19.93 -10.53 18.52
CA ASP A 43 20.75 -11.76 18.47
C ASP A 43 20.05 -13.01 19.07
N GLN A 44 18.80 -12.89 19.54
CA GLN A 44 18.01 -14.06 19.92
C GLN A 44 17.39 -14.70 18.69
N LYS A 45 17.37 -16.01 18.68
CA LYS A 45 16.76 -16.81 17.61
C LYS A 45 15.31 -17.15 17.94
N PHE A 46 14.49 -17.30 16.89
CA PHE A 46 13.12 -17.75 17.01
C PHE A 46 12.74 -18.67 15.87
N LYS A 47 11.85 -19.62 16.15
CA LYS A 47 11.32 -20.53 15.16
C LYS A 47 10.34 -19.80 14.22
N VAL A 48 10.46 -20.04 12.93
CA VAL A 48 9.54 -19.51 11.91
C VAL A 48 8.37 -20.48 11.76
N GLU A 49 7.19 -20.07 12.16
CA GLU A 49 5.99 -20.92 12.20
C GLU A 49 5.01 -20.66 11.05
N THR A 50 5.21 -19.57 10.31
CA THR A 50 4.32 -19.15 9.21
C THR A 50 5.07 -19.08 7.88
N PRO A 51 4.39 -19.20 6.73
CA PRO A 51 5.01 -18.93 5.43
C PRO A 51 5.58 -17.50 5.38
N THR A 52 6.74 -17.36 4.77
CA THR A 52 7.50 -16.12 4.70
C THR A 52 7.54 -15.51 3.30
N THR A 53 7.08 -16.25 2.29
CA THR A 53 6.90 -15.76 0.92
C THR A 53 5.55 -16.21 0.38
N TYR A 54 4.82 -15.25 -0.21
CA TYR A 54 3.54 -15.48 -0.90
C TYR A 54 3.63 -14.91 -2.31
N LEU A 55 3.16 -15.70 -3.28
CA LEU A 55 2.96 -15.32 -4.67
C LEU A 55 1.48 -15.51 -4.98
N ALA A 56 0.79 -14.46 -5.39
CA ALA A 56 -0.64 -14.55 -5.67
C ALA A 56 -1.03 -13.77 -6.93
N THR A 57 -2.10 -14.25 -7.58
CA THR A 57 -2.82 -13.57 -8.63
C THR A 57 -4.20 -13.20 -8.10
N ILE A 58 -4.58 -11.93 -8.20
CA ILE A 58 -5.87 -11.42 -7.72
C ILE A 58 -6.63 -10.86 -8.92
N GLN A 59 -7.87 -11.30 -9.11
CA GLN A 59 -8.80 -10.77 -10.09
C GLN A 59 -9.74 -9.80 -9.40
N PHE A 60 -9.96 -8.64 -10.03
CA PHE A 60 -10.86 -7.58 -9.56
C PHE A 60 -12.21 -7.66 -10.27
N GLU A 61 -13.24 -7.00 -9.75
CA GLU A 61 -14.60 -7.02 -10.33
C GLU A 61 -14.66 -6.43 -11.74
N ASN A 62 -13.75 -5.53 -12.09
CA ASN A 62 -13.61 -4.94 -13.44
C ASN A 62 -12.73 -5.77 -14.38
N ASP A 63 -12.49 -7.03 -14.04
CA ASP A 63 -11.63 -7.98 -14.76
C ASP A 63 -10.14 -7.62 -14.85
N CYS A 64 -9.69 -6.59 -14.13
CA CYS A 64 -8.27 -6.36 -13.94
C CYS A 64 -7.64 -7.53 -13.18
N ILE A 65 -6.47 -7.97 -13.59
CA ILE A 65 -5.72 -9.05 -12.94
C ILE A 65 -4.38 -8.48 -12.49
N ILE A 66 -4.03 -8.73 -11.24
CA ILE A 66 -2.71 -8.38 -10.71
C ILE A 66 -1.94 -9.63 -10.29
N GLN A 67 -0.61 -9.51 -10.32
CA GLN A 67 0.30 -10.42 -9.65
C GLN A 67 0.94 -9.70 -8.47
N ILE A 68 0.88 -10.29 -7.28
CA ILE A 68 1.50 -9.75 -6.08
C ILE A 68 2.53 -10.72 -5.51
N THR A 69 3.67 -10.19 -5.08
CA THR A 69 4.71 -10.91 -4.33
C THR A 69 4.90 -10.25 -2.98
N LEU A 70 4.70 -10.97 -1.90
CA LEU A 70 4.93 -10.52 -0.52
C LEU A 70 5.92 -11.46 0.14
N SER A 71 7.13 -10.99 0.42
CA SER A 71 8.21 -11.85 0.92
C SER A 71 9.06 -11.14 1.98
N PHE A 72 9.43 -11.90 3.02
CA PHE A 72 10.47 -11.54 3.98
C PHE A 72 11.80 -12.28 3.70
N ASP A 73 11.88 -13.05 2.61
CA ASP A 73 13.06 -13.86 2.28
C ASP A 73 13.96 -13.20 1.23
N VAL A 74 13.46 -12.17 0.54
CA VAL A 74 14.19 -11.47 -0.52
C VAL A 74 15.17 -10.48 0.10
N VAL A 75 16.46 -10.68 -0.13
CA VAL A 75 17.53 -9.81 0.38
C VAL A 75 17.55 -8.47 -0.36
N ALA A 76 17.37 -8.47 -1.68
CA ALA A 76 17.32 -7.28 -2.53
C ALA A 76 16.56 -7.55 -3.83
N HIS A 77 15.93 -6.53 -4.40
CA HIS A 77 15.27 -6.60 -5.70
C HIS A 77 15.36 -5.27 -6.44
N GLN A 78 15.11 -5.32 -7.76
CA GLN A 78 15.08 -4.15 -8.65
C GLN A 78 13.68 -3.89 -9.24
N ARG A 79 12.64 -4.55 -8.72
CA ARG A 79 11.26 -4.36 -9.19
C ARG A 79 10.68 -3.09 -8.61
N ASN A 80 9.86 -2.40 -9.39
CA ASN A 80 9.00 -1.33 -8.88
C ASN A 80 7.95 -1.91 -7.92
N HIS A 81 7.49 -1.10 -6.97
CA HIS A 81 6.51 -1.54 -5.99
C HIS A 81 5.16 -1.84 -6.63
N ILE A 82 4.72 -0.98 -7.54
CA ILE A 82 3.47 -1.15 -8.30
C ILE A 82 3.70 -0.70 -9.75
N GLU A 83 3.30 -1.53 -10.69
CA GLU A 83 3.23 -1.20 -12.12
C GLU A 83 1.82 -1.49 -12.61
N LEU A 84 1.22 -0.55 -13.32
CA LEU A 84 -0.10 -0.69 -13.92
C LEU A 84 0.01 -0.62 -15.44
N TYR A 85 -0.60 -1.55 -16.12
CA TYR A 85 -0.60 -1.66 -17.57
C TYR A 85 -2.04 -1.55 -18.10
N GLY A 86 -2.31 -0.53 -18.87
CA GLY A 86 -3.62 -0.27 -19.44
C GLY A 86 -3.56 -0.07 -20.96
N ASN A 87 -4.72 -0.01 -21.58
CA ASN A 87 -4.84 0.20 -23.03
C ASN A 87 -4.44 1.61 -23.49
N LYS A 88 -4.28 2.56 -22.59
CA LYS A 88 -3.85 3.94 -22.88
C LYS A 88 -2.42 4.24 -22.45
N GLY A 89 -1.75 3.29 -21.80
CA GLY A 89 -0.38 3.47 -21.33
C GLY A 89 -0.09 2.63 -20.10
N SER A 90 1.13 2.81 -19.59
CA SER A 90 1.65 2.15 -18.42
C SER A 90 2.08 3.17 -17.36
N ILE A 91 1.94 2.82 -16.09
CA ILE A 91 2.30 3.69 -14.96
C ILE A 91 3.13 2.90 -13.97
N ILE A 92 4.27 3.46 -13.57
CA ILE A 92 5.00 3.04 -12.37
C ILE A 92 4.52 3.95 -11.22
N VAL A 93 3.94 3.34 -10.20
CA VAL A 93 3.39 4.04 -9.03
C VAL A 93 4.44 4.07 -7.93
N PRO A 94 4.69 5.20 -7.26
CA PRO A 94 5.58 5.25 -6.10
C PRO A 94 5.08 4.34 -4.97
N ASP A 95 5.96 4.02 -4.03
CA ASP A 95 5.63 3.16 -2.90
C ASP A 95 4.52 3.78 -2.03
N PRO A 96 3.31 3.17 -1.98
CA PRO A 96 2.19 3.72 -1.20
C PRO A 96 2.48 3.78 0.31
N ASN A 97 3.38 2.95 0.81
CA ASN A 97 3.80 2.98 2.21
C ASN A 97 4.64 4.23 2.54
N MET A 98 5.17 4.91 1.52
CA MET A 98 5.98 6.11 1.65
C MET A 98 5.26 7.39 1.19
N PHE A 99 3.99 7.33 0.84
CA PHE A 99 3.12 8.40 0.32
C PHE A 99 3.57 8.95 -1.03
N GLY A 100 4.54 9.84 -1.02
CA GLY A 100 5.03 10.52 -2.22
C GLY A 100 6.14 9.77 -2.94
N GLY A 101 6.60 10.38 -4.00
CA GLY A 101 7.64 9.88 -4.89
C GLY A 101 7.29 10.19 -6.35
N SER A 102 8.22 9.94 -7.27
CA SER A 102 7.93 10.14 -8.69
C SER A 102 7.06 9.02 -9.25
N ALA A 103 5.99 9.36 -9.96
CA ALA A 103 5.30 8.44 -10.84
C ALA A 103 5.91 8.52 -12.24
N PHE A 104 6.01 7.40 -12.94
CA PHE A 104 6.49 7.38 -14.32
C PHE A 104 5.38 6.88 -15.24
N VAL A 105 5.16 7.56 -16.35
CA VAL A 105 4.09 7.26 -17.30
C VAL A 105 4.67 7.08 -18.69
N SER A 106 4.23 6.04 -19.39
CA SER A 106 4.50 5.84 -20.81
C SER A 106 3.19 5.60 -21.56
N VAL A 107 2.94 6.39 -22.60
CA VAL A 107 1.72 6.30 -23.43
C VAL A 107 2.01 5.78 -24.86
N THR A 108 3.27 5.45 -25.13
CA THR A 108 3.72 4.92 -26.42
C THR A 108 4.35 3.56 -26.22
N ALA A 109 3.96 2.58 -27.01
CA ALA A 109 4.52 1.23 -26.97
C ALA A 109 6.05 1.28 -27.23
N GLY A 110 6.82 0.73 -26.29
CA GLY A 110 8.28 0.80 -26.31
C GLY A 110 8.86 2.22 -26.17
N GLY A 111 8.02 3.19 -25.80
CA GLY A 111 8.39 4.60 -25.68
C GLY A 111 9.10 4.96 -24.38
N ASN A 112 9.49 6.22 -24.29
CA ASN A 112 10.14 6.76 -23.11
C ASN A 112 9.14 6.95 -21.96
N TRP A 113 9.63 6.79 -20.74
CA TRP A 113 8.88 7.07 -19.54
C TRP A 113 9.03 8.54 -19.15
N GLY A 114 7.91 9.24 -19.01
CA GLY A 114 7.85 10.60 -18.49
C GLY A 114 7.79 10.58 -16.96
N GLU A 115 8.67 11.30 -16.30
CA GLU A 115 8.65 11.46 -14.84
C GLU A 115 7.63 12.52 -14.42
N HIS A 116 6.80 12.20 -13.44
CA HIS A 116 5.84 13.09 -12.79
C HIS A 116 6.16 13.17 -11.30
N LYS A 117 6.81 14.26 -10.89
CA LYS A 117 7.13 14.51 -9.47
C LYS A 117 5.88 14.85 -8.70
N THR A 118 5.75 14.30 -7.49
CA THR A 118 4.58 14.51 -6.63
C THR A 118 4.83 15.48 -5.48
N ASP A 119 6.07 15.90 -5.26
CA ASP A 119 6.52 16.71 -4.12
C ASP A 119 5.81 18.07 -3.96
N MET A 120 5.30 18.63 -5.07
CA MET A 120 4.50 19.85 -5.09
C MET A 120 2.99 19.57 -4.92
N MET A 121 2.59 18.31 -4.88
CA MET A 121 1.19 17.94 -4.62
C MET A 121 0.94 17.81 -3.11
N PRO A 122 -0.25 18.15 -2.65
CA PRO A 122 -0.63 17.88 -1.26
C PRO A 122 -0.46 16.38 -0.93
N LEU A 123 0.13 16.08 0.22
CA LEU A 123 0.52 14.71 0.64
C LEU A 123 1.50 14.01 -0.32
N GLY A 124 2.14 14.74 -1.23
CA GLY A 124 2.98 14.18 -2.30
C GLY A 124 4.47 14.08 -1.97
N LYS A 125 4.93 14.59 -0.82
CA LYS A 125 6.32 14.40 -0.37
C LYS A 125 6.52 12.99 0.17
N ILE A 126 7.75 12.49 0.07
CA ILE A 126 8.09 11.19 0.67
C ILE A 126 7.97 11.29 2.19
N ASN A 127 7.25 10.34 2.79
CA ASN A 127 7.06 10.26 4.22
C ASN A 127 8.35 9.83 4.93
N ILE A 128 8.54 10.25 6.19
CA ILE A 128 9.69 9.80 7.00
C ILE A 128 9.61 8.30 7.29
N LYS A 129 10.73 7.60 7.13
CA LYS A 129 10.80 6.13 7.28
C LYS A 129 10.60 5.70 8.73
N SER A 130 11.15 6.45 9.71
CA SER A 130 11.10 6.09 11.12
C SER A 130 11.26 7.31 12.01
N GLN A 131 10.75 7.23 13.23
CA GLN A 131 10.93 8.29 14.21
C GLN A 131 12.40 8.42 14.67
N SER A 132 13.17 7.35 14.63
CA SER A 132 14.59 7.34 14.99
C SER A 132 15.50 8.03 13.95
N SER A 133 15.04 8.19 12.73
CA SER A 133 15.79 8.84 11.64
C SER A 133 15.57 10.35 11.54
N ARG A 134 14.75 10.94 12.41
CA ARG A 134 14.39 12.38 12.35
C ARG A 134 15.59 13.34 12.33
N ALA A 135 16.66 13.00 13.04
CA ALA A 135 17.86 13.85 13.11
C ALA A 135 18.62 13.94 11.78
N ASN A 136 18.45 12.96 10.90
CA ASN A 136 19.18 12.83 9.63
C ASN A 136 18.28 12.92 8.40
N GLU A 137 17.00 13.26 8.56
CA GLU A 137 16.07 13.33 7.44
C GLU A 137 16.17 14.66 6.70
N SER A 138 16.03 14.59 5.37
CA SER A 138 15.95 15.76 4.53
C SER A 138 14.76 16.64 4.96
N PRO A 139 14.92 17.97 5.01
CA PRO A 139 13.80 18.89 5.26
C PRO A 139 12.68 18.81 4.20
N THR A 140 12.94 18.12 3.09
CA THR A 140 11.94 17.84 2.05
C THR A 140 11.00 16.68 2.39
N ASN A 141 11.34 15.86 3.38
CA ASN A 141 10.50 14.75 3.82
C ASN A 141 9.36 15.28 4.72
N ALA A 142 8.23 14.59 4.67
CA ALA A 142 7.06 14.93 5.45
C ALA A 142 6.69 13.82 6.45
N ASN A 143 5.83 14.14 7.42
CA ASN A 143 5.25 13.17 8.32
C ASN A 143 3.72 13.15 8.15
N TYR A 144 3.22 12.23 7.34
CA TYR A 144 1.80 12.08 7.03
C TYR A 144 1.10 10.98 7.84
N ARG A 145 1.73 10.43 8.87
CA ARG A 145 1.17 9.29 9.62
C ARG A 145 -0.15 9.58 10.31
N GLY A 146 -0.44 10.85 10.58
CA GLY A 146 -1.73 11.30 11.11
C GLY A 146 -2.78 11.63 10.05
N ALA A 147 -2.46 11.61 8.75
CA ALA A 147 -3.35 12.07 7.69
C ALA A 147 -4.68 11.31 7.62
N GLY A 148 -4.63 9.98 7.79
CA GLY A 148 -5.85 9.16 7.81
C GLY A 148 -6.77 9.45 8.99
N LEU A 149 -6.20 9.71 10.17
CA LEU A 149 -6.99 10.12 11.35
C LEU A 149 -7.61 11.52 11.15
N SER A 150 -6.85 12.45 10.57
CA SER A 150 -7.36 13.79 10.25
C SER A 150 -8.49 13.74 9.22
N GLU A 151 -8.37 12.88 8.20
CA GLU A 151 -9.43 12.67 7.21
C GLU A 151 -10.70 12.10 7.85
N MET A 152 -10.56 11.12 8.73
CA MET A 152 -11.68 10.54 9.46
C MET A 152 -12.38 11.59 10.33
N ALA A 153 -11.63 12.38 11.09
CA ALA A 153 -12.20 13.46 11.91
C ALA A 153 -12.95 14.48 11.06
N TYR A 154 -12.34 14.93 9.96
CA TYR A 154 -12.98 15.84 9.02
C TYR A 154 -14.27 15.27 8.44
N ALA A 155 -14.27 14.01 8.04
CA ALA A 155 -15.45 13.33 7.50
C ALA A 155 -16.59 13.26 8.54
N ILE A 156 -16.29 12.90 9.79
CA ILE A 156 -17.27 12.85 10.88
C ILE A 156 -17.86 14.23 11.15
N GLU A 157 -17.05 15.28 11.27
CA GLU A 157 -17.52 16.64 11.52
C GLU A 157 -18.40 17.22 10.41
N ASN A 158 -18.20 16.74 9.18
CA ASN A 158 -18.95 17.22 8.01
C ASN A 158 -20.01 16.22 7.51
N ASN A 159 -20.32 15.17 8.26
CA ASN A 159 -21.26 14.11 7.88
C ASN A 159 -20.95 13.49 6.51
N LEU A 160 -19.65 13.27 6.23
CA LEU A 160 -19.15 12.62 5.02
C LEU A 160 -18.73 11.17 5.32
N GLU A 161 -18.72 10.35 4.29
CA GLU A 161 -18.12 9.01 4.36
C GLU A 161 -16.59 9.14 4.28
N HIS A 162 -15.88 8.68 5.31
CA HIS A 162 -14.41 8.67 5.26
C HIS A 162 -13.91 7.53 4.38
N ARG A 163 -12.74 7.70 3.78
CA ARG A 163 -12.24 6.82 2.70
C ARG A 163 -11.82 5.45 3.21
N CYS A 164 -11.08 5.41 4.30
CA CYS A 164 -10.65 4.16 4.91
C CYS A 164 -11.68 3.69 5.95
N ASN A 165 -12.88 3.38 5.48
CA ASN A 165 -14.01 2.94 6.32
C ASN A 165 -13.95 1.44 6.64
N GLY A 166 -14.92 0.96 7.45
CA GLY A 166 -15.01 -0.44 7.87
C GLY A 166 -15.24 -1.40 6.71
N GLU A 167 -15.98 -1.02 5.66
CA GLU A 167 -16.22 -1.86 4.49
C GLU A 167 -14.92 -2.10 3.71
N LEU A 168 -14.14 -1.05 3.45
CA LEU A 168 -12.84 -1.17 2.80
C LEU A 168 -11.88 -2.02 3.63
N SER A 169 -11.82 -1.78 4.94
CA SER A 169 -10.94 -2.51 5.84
C SER A 169 -11.29 -4.00 5.91
N LEU A 170 -12.58 -4.32 5.97
CA LEU A 170 -13.08 -5.70 5.95
C LEU A 170 -12.76 -6.38 4.61
N HIS A 171 -12.95 -5.67 3.50
CA HIS A 171 -12.63 -6.20 2.17
C HIS A 171 -11.13 -6.51 2.02
N VAL A 172 -10.26 -5.62 2.46
CA VAL A 172 -8.80 -5.85 2.47
C VAL A 172 -8.44 -7.05 3.35
N LEU A 173 -9.07 -7.19 4.52
CA LEU A 173 -8.86 -8.35 5.39
C LEU A 173 -9.30 -9.66 4.72
N ASP A 174 -10.44 -9.66 4.02
CA ASP A 174 -10.92 -10.84 3.28
C ASP A 174 -9.97 -11.21 2.13
N ILE A 175 -9.40 -10.23 1.41
CA ILE A 175 -8.36 -10.49 0.42
C ILE A 175 -7.13 -11.15 1.07
N ILE A 176 -6.69 -10.67 2.23
CA ILE A 176 -5.55 -11.22 2.98
C ILE A 176 -5.82 -12.67 3.37
N ASP A 177 -6.94 -12.92 4.04
CA ASP A 177 -7.32 -14.25 4.51
C ASP A 177 -7.50 -15.23 3.34
N SER A 178 -8.18 -14.80 2.29
CA SER A 178 -8.36 -15.60 1.08
C SER A 178 -7.04 -15.87 0.35
N THR A 179 -6.10 -14.92 0.35
CA THR A 179 -4.75 -15.12 -0.19
C THR A 179 -4.00 -16.20 0.61
N MET A 180 -4.10 -16.16 1.93
CA MET A 180 -3.47 -17.17 2.78
C MET A 180 -4.08 -18.56 2.53
N ARG A 181 -5.41 -18.68 2.51
CA ARG A 181 -6.11 -19.95 2.24
C ARG A 181 -5.79 -20.49 0.84
N ALA A 182 -5.87 -19.64 -0.19
CA ALA A 182 -5.54 -20.05 -1.56
C ALA A 182 -4.11 -20.55 -1.68
N SER A 183 -3.17 -19.86 -1.01
CA SER A 183 -1.76 -20.19 -1.05
C SER A 183 -1.42 -21.51 -0.33
N GLN A 184 -2.10 -21.80 0.76
CA GLN A 184 -1.90 -23.03 1.54
C GLN A 184 -2.56 -24.25 0.86
N THR A 185 -3.77 -24.09 0.34
CA THR A 185 -4.55 -25.18 -0.25
C THR A 185 -4.25 -25.41 -1.72
N GLY A 186 -3.75 -24.38 -2.41
CA GLY A 186 -3.59 -24.37 -3.86
C GLY A 186 -4.90 -24.23 -4.65
N ILE A 187 -6.01 -24.00 -3.96
CA ILE A 187 -7.36 -23.85 -4.52
C ILE A 187 -7.71 -22.37 -4.57
N PRO A 188 -8.16 -21.84 -5.72
CA PRO A 188 -8.64 -20.46 -5.81
C PRO A 188 -9.73 -20.18 -4.78
N GLN A 189 -9.72 -18.98 -4.19
CA GLN A 189 -10.71 -18.52 -3.22
C GLN A 189 -11.47 -17.33 -3.78
N GLU A 190 -12.79 -17.37 -3.65
CA GLU A 190 -13.65 -16.21 -3.90
C GLU A 190 -13.57 -15.25 -2.71
N ILE A 191 -13.51 -13.95 -3.01
CA ILE A 191 -13.62 -12.89 -2.02
C ILE A 191 -15.10 -12.66 -1.76
N LYS A 192 -15.53 -12.79 -0.50
CA LYS A 192 -16.96 -12.75 -0.12
C LYS A 192 -17.47 -11.34 0.15
N THR A 193 -16.58 -10.42 0.43
CA THR A 193 -16.91 -9.04 0.71
C THR A 193 -16.70 -8.18 -0.53
N THR A 194 -17.29 -6.99 -0.53
CA THR A 194 -17.03 -5.94 -1.51
C THR A 194 -16.95 -4.59 -0.81
N CYS A 195 -16.51 -3.57 -1.51
CA CYS A 195 -16.52 -2.20 -1.02
C CYS A 195 -16.62 -1.22 -2.18
N LYS A 196 -17.01 0.02 -1.87
CA LYS A 196 -16.93 1.09 -2.86
C LYS A 196 -15.46 1.51 -3.03
N LYS A 197 -15.04 1.71 -4.29
CA LYS A 197 -13.77 2.36 -4.57
C LYS A 197 -13.81 3.79 -4.02
N PRO A 198 -12.88 4.17 -3.11
CA PRO A 198 -12.84 5.53 -2.58
C PRO A 198 -12.62 6.57 -3.68
N LYS A 199 -13.26 7.72 -3.55
CA LYS A 199 -13.02 8.84 -4.47
C LYS A 199 -11.63 9.44 -4.19
N PRO A 200 -10.90 9.88 -5.23
CA PRO A 200 -9.68 10.65 -5.04
C PRO A 200 -9.97 11.92 -4.20
N PHE A 201 -8.96 12.37 -3.46
CA PHE A 201 -9.05 13.66 -2.80
C PHE A 201 -9.12 14.81 -3.79
N THR A 202 -9.96 15.77 -3.52
CA THR A 202 -9.88 17.08 -4.15
C THR A 202 -8.82 17.94 -3.44
N LEU A 203 -8.28 18.95 -4.14
CA LEU A 203 -7.33 19.89 -3.54
C LEU A 203 -7.93 20.65 -2.35
N GLU A 204 -9.23 20.97 -2.41
CA GLU A 204 -9.94 21.63 -1.32
C GLU A 204 -10.08 20.76 -0.08
N GLU A 205 -10.44 19.48 -0.25
CA GLU A 205 -10.52 18.53 0.85
C GLU A 205 -9.16 18.38 1.53
N ILE A 206 -8.08 18.20 0.75
CA ILE A 206 -6.74 18.03 1.31
C ILE A 206 -6.31 19.27 2.09
N LYS A 207 -6.56 20.48 1.59
CA LYS A 207 -6.25 21.72 2.32
C LYS A 207 -6.95 21.77 3.68
N LYS A 208 -8.22 21.37 3.76
CA LYS A 208 -8.99 21.33 5.00
C LYS A 208 -8.47 20.26 5.97
N ILE A 209 -8.18 19.05 5.48
CA ILE A 209 -7.64 17.94 6.27
C ILE A 209 -6.26 18.27 6.82
N ALA A 210 -5.43 18.93 6.04
CA ALA A 210 -4.06 19.27 6.38
C ALA A 210 -3.92 20.38 7.44
N VAL A 211 -4.96 21.18 7.64
CA VAL A 211 -4.99 22.23 8.70
C VAL A 211 -5.28 21.63 10.08
N LEU A 212 -5.82 20.40 10.14
CA LEU A 212 -6.13 19.77 11.44
C LEU A 212 -4.85 19.44 12.20
N PRO A 213 -4.82 19.66 13.55
CA PRO A 213 -3.68 19.28 14.38
C PRO A 213 -3.34 17.79 14.20
N GLY A 214 -2.09 17.50 13.93
CA GLY A 214 -1.61 16.13 13.74
C GLY A 214 -1.60 15.63 12.29
N SER A 215 -2.08 16.42 11.31
CA SER A 215 -2.02 16.03 9.89
C SER A 215 -0.58 15.92 9.35
N GLY A 216 0.39 16.48 10.05
CA GLY A 216 1.80 16.50 9.62
C GLY A 216 2.06 17.34 8.37
N THR A 217 1.05 18.02 7.86
CA THR A 217 1.15 18.81 6.62
C THR A 217 1.41 20.26 6.99
N GLN A 218 2.60 20.77 6.70
CA GLN A 218 2.84 22.19 6.62
C GLN A 218 2.64 22.60 5.15
N PHE A 219 1.63 23.41 4.88
CA PHE A 219 1.58 24.13 3.61
C PHE A 219 2.61 25.27 3.70
N ILE A 220 3.56 25.25 2.81
CA ILE A 220 4.36 26.45 2.51
C ILE A 220 3.50 27.25 1.55
N ASP A 221 3.10 28.46 1.99
CA ASP A 221 2.42 29.45 1.17
C ASP A 221 3.26 29.85 -0.05
#